data_c4262338b3f39c61a1d008ee28e02690
#
_entry.id   c4262338b3f39c61a1d008ee28e02690
#
_cell.length_a   1.000
_cell.length_b   1.000
_cell.length_c   1.000
_cell.angle_alpha   90.00
_cell.angle_beta   90.00
_cell.angle_gamma   90.00
#
_symmetry.space_group_name_H-M   'P 1'
#
loop_
_entity.id
_entity.type
_entity.pdbx_description
1 polymer ?
#
loop_
_entity_poly.entity_id
_entity_poly.type
_entity_poly.pdbx_seq_one_letter_code
_entity_poly.pdbx_strand_id
1 'polypeptide(L)'
;YAGALAREARPGQFVHVTCEGSQLCRPISICVRIPDGGMLRLVYEVRGTGTAWMSHRCAGDTLRILAPLGRGFTPPEGAKHPVVVGGGLGVPPLLELAKSMRAPTALLGFRSARAAILTEDFQRGGAQVEVVTDDGSLGRKGLVTEPLKERIAAGKCDYIAACGPLPMLASVAALAREAAVPCQVS
;
A
#
# COMPACT_ATOMS: atom_id res chain seq x y z
N TYR A 1 -11.53 -18.05 0.48
CA TYR A 1 -12.79 -17.37 0.78
C TYR A 1 -12.70 -16.71 2.16
N ALA A 2 -13.04 -15.44 2.27
CA ALA A 2 -12.92 -14.64 3.48
C ALA A 2 -14.27 -14.04 3.96
N GLY A 3 -15.37 -14.40 3.31
CA GLY A 3 -16.76 -14.15 3.75
C GLY A 3 -17.03 -12.71 4.19
N ALA A 4 -17.50 -12.54 5.43
CA ALA A 4 -17.82 -11.26 6.05
C ALA A 4 -16.60 -10.32 6.12
N LEU A 5 -15.38 -10.85 6.33
CA LEU A 5 -14.15 -10.08 6.43
C LEU A 5 -13.89 -9.21 5.18
N ALA A 6 -14.19 -9.74 3.98
CA ALA A 6 -14.03 -8.97 2.75
C ALA A 6 -14.96 -7.75 2.68
N ARG A 7 -16.09 -7.78 3.40
CA ARG A 7 -17.05 -6.65 3.50
C ARG A 7 -16.69 -5.67 4.61
N GLU A 8 -16.16 -6.15 5.73
CA GLU A 8 -15.93 -5.37 6.94
C GLU A 8 -14.57 -4.66 6.95
N ALA A 9 -13.56 -5.25 6.33
CA ALA A 9 -12.23 -4.67 6.29
C ALA A 9 -12.20 -3.33 5.55
N ARG A 10 -11.25 -2.47 5.91
CA ARG A 10 -11.04 -1.13 5.33
C ARG A 10 -9.66 -1.02 4.69
N PRO A 11 -9.46 -0.14 3.70
CA PRO A 11 -8.15 0.11 3.12
C PRO A 11 -7.09 0.45 4.17
N GLY A 12 -5.91 -0.16 4.07
CA GLY A 12 -4.81 0.02 5.02
C GLY A 12 -4.85 -0.91 6.23
N GLN A 13 -5.89 -1.71 6.41
CA GLN A 13 -5.91 -2.77 7.42
C GLN A 13 -5.10 -4.00 6.97
N PHE A 14 -4.80 -4.88 7.91
CA PHE A 14 -3.98 -6.07 7.70
C PHE A 14 -4.57 -7.31 8.37
N VAL A 15 -4.01 -8.45 8.07
CA VAL A 15 -4.32 -9.74 8.68
C VAL A 15 -3.09 -10.31 9.37
N HIS A 16 -3.27 -11.05 10.46
CA HIS A 16 -2.26 -11.95 11.00
C HIS A 16 -2.51 -13.37 10.46
N VAL A 17 -1.57 -13.89 9.69
CA VAL A 17 -1.62 -15.25 9.17
C VAL A 17 -0.86 -16.18 10.11
N THR A 18 -1.52 -17.23 10.62
CA THR A 18 -0.87 -18.30 11.38
C THR A 18 -0.16 -19.23 10.39
N CYS A 19 1.14 -19.39 10.55
CA CYS A 19 1.96 -20.24 9.71
C CYS A 19 2.47 -21.43 10.53
N GLU A 20 2.20 -22.67 10.07
CA GLU A 20 2.69 -23.86 10.75
C GLU A 20 4.22 -23.88 10.80
N GLY A 21 4.78 -24.31 11.92
CA GLY A 21 6.22 -24.30 12.16
C GLY A 21 6.80 -22.91 12.48
N SER A 22 5.97 -21.87 12.56
CA SER A 22 6.39 -20.53 12.98
C SER A 22 5.75 -20.18 14.32
N GLN A 23 6.55 -19.68 15.26
CA GLN A 23 6.04 -19.23 16.56
C GLN A 23 5.20 -17.94 16.47
N LEU A 24 5.47 -17.12 15.48
CA LEU A 24 4.80 -15.83 15.31
C LEU A 24 3.92 -15.81 14.05
N CYS A 25 2.73 -15.22 14.16
CA CYS A 25 1.90 -14.92 13.01
C CYS A 25 2.58 -13.91 12.07
N ARG A 26 2.23 -13.95 10.80
CA ARG A 26 2.75 -12.99 9.81
C ARG A 26 1.73 -11.86 9.60
N PRO A 27 2.09 -10.60 9.92
CA PRO A 27 1.26 -9.45 9.57
C PRO A 27 1.38 -9.19 8.06
N ILE A 28 0.26 -9.27 7.36
CA ILE A 28 0.19 -9.03 5.91
C ILE A 28 -0.92 -8.02 5.64
N SER A 29 -0.58 -6.92 4.99
CA SER A 29 -1.56 -5.90 4.60
C SER A 29 -2.56 -6.43 3.59
N ILE A 30 -3.82 -6.01 3.74
CA ILE A 30 -4.85 -6.28 2.75
C ILE A 30 -4.59 -5.37 1.54
N CYS A 31 -4.32 -5.98 0.38
CA CYS A 31 -4.07 -5.26 -0.86
C CYS A 31 -5.39 -4.86 -1.53
N VAL A 32 -6.31 -5.81 -1.69
CA VAL A 32 -7.63 -5.59 -2.29
C VAL A 32 -8.67 -6.46 -1.60
N ARG A 33 -9.85 -5.89 -1.39
CA ARG A 33 -11.05 -6.62 -1.01
C ARG A 33 -11.91 -6.88 -2.24
N ILE A 34 -12.52 -8.03 -2.30
CA ILE A 34 -13.48 -8.42 -3.34
C ILE A 34 -14.77 -8.87 -2.61
N PRO A 35 -15.61 -7.92 -2.17
CA PRO A 35 -16.74 -8.21 -1.30
C PRO A 35 -17.75 -9.21 -1.88
N ASP A 36 -18.10 -9.05 -3.17
CA ASP A 36 -19.06 -9.90 -3.86
C ASP A 36 -18.56 -11.34 -4.01
N GLY A 37 -17.25 -11.51 -4.17
CA GLY A 37 -16.60 -12.83 -4.18
C GLY A 37 -16.21 -13.34 -2.79
N GLY A 38 -16.34 -12.53 -1.74
CA GLY A 38 -15.91 -12.88 -0.39
C GLY A 38 -14.40 -13.15 -0.32
N MET A 39 -13.57 -12.45 -1.10
CA MET A 39 -12.14 -12.70 -1.21
C MET A 39 -11.30 -11.51 -0.77
N LEU A 40 -10.07 -11.82 -0.34
CA LEU A 40 -9.01 -10.84 -0.08
C LEU A 40 -7.79 -11.17 -0.94
N ARG A 41 -7.19 -10.15 -1.55
CA ARG A 41 -5.86 -10.25 -2.16
C ARG A 41 -4.82 -9.79 -1.15
N LEU A 42 -3.89 -10.66 -0.84
CA LEU A 42 -2.72 -10.38 0.00
C LEU A 42 -1.48 -10.40 -0.90
N VAL A 43 -0.58 -9.44 -0.69
CA VAL A 43 0.70 -9.37 -1.41
C VAL A 43 1.82 -9.33 -0.38
N TYR A 44 2.76 -10.24 -0.50
CA TYR A 44 3.88 -10.38 0.45
C TYR A 44 5.15 -10.85 -0.26
N GLU A 45 6.27 -10.65 0.39
CA GLU A 45 7.58 -11.14 -0.03
C GLU A 45 7.97 -12.35 0.80
N VAL A 46 8.56 -13.35 0.17
CA VAL A 46 9.10 -14.52 0.87
C VAL A 46 10.43 -14.15 1.49
N ARG A 47 10.45 -13.97 2.82
CA ARG A 47 11.65 -13.56 3.59
C ARG A 47 12.07 -14.50 4.70
N GLY A 48 11.23 -15.44 5.10
CA GLY A 48 11.51 -16.33 6.21
C GLY A 48 10.56 -17.51 6.26
N THR A 49 10.69 -18.37 7.25
CA THR A 49 9.96 -19.64 7.36
C THR A 49 8.45 -19.51 7.22
N GLY A 50 7.83 -18.50 7.87
CA GLY A 50 6.39 -18.31 7.79
C GLY A 50 5.92 -17.92 6.39
N THR A 51 6.58 -16.94 5.72
CA THR A 51 6.21 -16.55 4.35
C THR A 51 6.62 -17.60 3.32
N ALA A 52 7.67 -18.40 3.58
CA ALA A 52 7.98 -19.57 2.77
C ALA A 52 6.89 -20.64 2.89
N TRP A 53 6.40 -20.91 4.11
CA TRP A 53 5.25 -21.80 4.31
C TRP A 53 4.01 -21.30 3.55
N MET A 54 3.73 -20.00 3.59
CA MET A 54 2.62 -19.40 2.84
C MET A 54 2.77 -19.59 1.32
N SER A 55 3.99 -19.48 0.78
CA SER A 55 4.24 -19.61 -0.67
C SER A 55 4.02 -21.03 -1.23
N HIS A 56 3.95 -22.03 -0.37
CA HIS A 56 3.62 -23.42 -0.75
C HIS A 56 2.12 -23.73 -0.66
N ARG A 57 1.28 -22.75 -0.30
CA ARG A 57 -0.18 -22.96 -0.24
C ARG A 57 -0.79 -22.92 -1.61
N CYS A 58 -1.69 -23.85 -1.86
CA CYS A 58 -2.38 -24.02 -3.12
C CYS A 58 -3.88 -23.74 -2.98
N ALA A 59 -4.56 -23.64 -4.11
CA ALA A 59 -6.02 -23.53 -4.12
C ALA A 59 -6.65 -24.75 -3.43
N GLY A 60 -7.60 -24.47 -2.52
CA GLY A 60 -8.22 -25.48 -1.65
C GLY A 60 -7.61 -25.54 -0.24
N ASP A 61 -6.41 -25.02 -0.03
CA ASP A 61 -5.82 -24.95 1.30
C ASP A 61 -6.54 -23.93 2.18
N THR A 62 -6.60 -24.23 3.49
CA THR A 62 -7.17 -23.32 4.49
C THR A 62 -6.08 -22.58 5.24
N LEU A 63 -6.21 -21.25 5.35
CA LEU A 63 -5.37 -20.41 6.16
C LEU A 63 -6.12 -19.94 7.41
N ARG A 64 -5.49 -20.08 8.57
CA ARG A 64 -6.00 -19.47 9.81
C ARG A 64 -5.52 -18.02 9.86
N ILE A 65 -6.46 -17.07 9.93
CA ILE A 65 -6.17 -15.64 10.00
C ILE A 65 -6.92 -14.98 11.15
N LEU A 66 -6.30 -13.98 11.76
CA LEU A 66 -6.94 -13.01 12.65
C LEU A 66 -7.05 -11.69 11.90
N ALA A 67 -8.26 -11.17 11.73
CA ALA A 67 -8.55 -10.00 10.91
C ALA A 67 -9.98 -9.44 11.17
N PRO A 68 -10.29 -8.18 10.79
CA PRO A 68 -9.35 -7.16 10.31
C PRO A 68 -8.57 -6.54 11.48
N LEU A 69 -7.33 -6.19 11.25
CA LEU A 69 -6.47 -5.55 12.24
C LEU A 69 -6.04 -4.15 11.76
N GLY A 70 -5.72 -3.26 12.71
CA GLY A 70 -5.36 -1.87 12.41
C GLY A 70 -6.58 -0.98 12.17
N ARG A 71 -6.33 0.35 12.07
CA ARG A 71 -7.40 1.35 11.93
C ARG A 71 -7.82 1.61 10.47
N GLY A 72 -6.92 1.36 9.53
CA GLY A 72 -7.09 1.75 8.13
C GLY A 72 -6.89 3.25 7.90
N PHE A 73 -6.95 3.64 6.63
CA PHE A 73 -6.88 5.04 6.23
C PHE A 73 -8.27 5.69 6.23
N THR A 74 -8.31 6.96 6.61
CA THR A 74 -9.53 7.79 6.65
C THR A 74 -9.25 9.11 5.92
N PRO A 75 -9.28 9.12 4.57
CA PRO A 75 -9.07 10.35 3.82
C PRO A 75 -10.16 11.37 4.14
N PRO A 76 -9.83 12.69 4.13
CA PRO A 76 -10.82 13.73 4.30
C PRO A 76 -11.81 13.73 3.14
N GLU A 77 -13.07 14.01 3.45
CA GLU A 77 -14.09 14.17 2.41
C GLU A 77 -13.76 15.37 1.51
N GLY A 78 -13.91 15.17 0.20
CA GLY A 78 -13.73 16.23 -0.78
C GLY A 78 -12.28 16.55 -1.16
N ALA A 79 -11.30 15.72 -0.78
CA ALA A 79 -9.93 15.85 -1.28
C ALA A 79 -9.91 15.88 -2.82
N LYS A 80 -9.31 16.95 -3.39
CA LYS A 80 -9.29 17.19 -4.84
C LYS A 80 -8.01 16.65 -5.49
N HIS A 81 -6.93 16.65 -4.75
CA HIS A 81 -5.59 16.24 -5.17
C HIS A 81 -4.94 15.26 -4.18
N PRO A 82 -5.61 14.12 -3.89
CA PRO A 82 -5.06 13.15 -2.96
C PRO A 82 -3.84 12.44 -3.55
N VAL A 83 -2.81 12.24 -2.72
CA VAL A 83 -1.58 11.57 -3.09
C VAL A 83 -1.38 10.33 -2.20
N VAL A 84 -1.17 9.18 -2.80
CA VAL A 84 -0.70 7.98 -2.10
C VAL A 84 0.79 7.77 -2.37
N VAL A 85 1.57 7.53 -1.33
CA VAL A 85 3.03 7.38 -1.41
C VAL A 85 3.41 5.99 -0.89
N GLY A 86 3.79 5.10 -1.79
CA GLY A 86 4.14 3.71 -1.46
C GLY A 86 5.61 3.41 -1.66
N GLY A 87 6.23 2.69 -0.70
CA GLY A 87 7.61 2.21 -0.83
C GLY A 87 7.71 0.70 -0.72
N GLY A 88 8.14 0.01 -1.79
CA GLY A 88 8.29 -1.44 -1.81
C GLY A 88 7.01 -2.17 -1.38
N LEU A 89 7.09 -2.95 -0.29
CA LEU A 89 5.92 -3.66 0.26
C LEU A 89 4.88 -2.74 0.95
N GLY A 90 5.12 -1.44 1.04
CA GLY A 90 4.12 -0.47 1.42
C GLY A 90 3.15 -0.09 0.28
N VAL A 91 3.43 -0.49 -0.96
CA VAL A 91 2.56 -0.23 -2.12
C VAL A 91 1.22 -0.99 -2.05
N PRO A 92 1.17 -2.30 -1.73
CA PRO A 92 -0.06 -3.08 -1.70
C PRO A 92 -1.21 -2.48 -0.87
N PRO A 93 -1.02 -2.04 0.40
CA PRO A 93 -2.12 -1.52 1.23
C PRO A 93 -2.73 -0.21 0.72
N LEU A 94 -2.06 0.48 -0.19
CA LEU A 94 -2.52 1.75 -0.75
C LEU A 94 -3.37 1.57 -2.02
N LEU A 95 -3.36 0.39 -2.65
CA LEU A 95 -4.05 0.17 -3.92
C LEU A 95 -5.56 0.37 -3.81
N GLU A 96 -6.18 -0.24 -2.81
CA GLU A 96 -7.63 -0.12 -2.62
C GLU A 96 -8.02 1.29 -2.15
N LEU A 97 -7.19 1.92 -1.33
CA LEU A 97 -7.37 3.30 -0.94
C LEU A 97 -7.38 4.22 -2.16
N ALA A 98 -6.39 4.08 -3.04
CA ALA A 98 -6.31 4.87 -4.27
C ALA A 98 -7.57 4.68 -5.14
N LYS A 99 -8.06 3.44 -5.30
CA LYS A 99 -9.31 3.16 -6.03
C LYS A 99 -10.55 3.82 -5.44
N SER A 100 -10.56 4.10 -4.15
CA SER A 100 -11.68 4.77 -3.47
C SER A 100 -11.66 6.29 -3.57
N MET A 101 -10.56 6.87 -4.05
CA MET A 101 -10.38 8.31 -4.19
C MET A 101 -10.69 8.79 -5.61
N ARG A 102 -11.04 10.06 -5.74
CA ARG A 102 -11.24 10.70 -7.04
C ARG A 102 -9.90 11.17 -7.61
N ALA A 103 -9.52 10.66 -8.78
CA ALA A 103 -8.30 11.04 -9.52
C ALA A 103 -7.03 11.13 -8.66
N PRO A 104 -6.68 10.09 -7.88
CA PRO A 104 -5.53 10.14 -7.00
C PRO A 104 -4.23 10.11 -7.80
N THR A 105 -3.17 10.67 -7.23
CA THR A 105 -1.81 10.41 -7.70
C THR A 105 -1.18 9.31 -6.84
N ALA A 106 -0.55 8.32 -7.49
CA ALA A 106 0.21 7.28 -6.83
C ALA A 106 1.70 7.46 -7.11
N LEU A 107 2.46 7.82 -6.10
CA LEU A 107 3.92 7.90 -6.13
C LEU A 107 4.47 6.59 -5.58
N LEU A 108 5.04 5.76 -6.45
CA LEU A 108 5.45 4.39 -6.12
C LEU A 108 6.97 4.25 -6.18
N GLY A 109 7.61 4.07 -5.03
CA GLY A 109 9.05 3.94 -4.89
C GLY A 109 9.50 2.49 -4.78
N PHE A 110 10.54 2.14 -5.56
CA PHE A 110 11.14 0.80 -5.55
C PHE A 110 12.66 0.90 -5.66
N ARG A 111 13.38 -0.17 -5.34
CA ARG A 111 14.84 -0.22 -5.53
C ARG A 111 15.21 -0.28 -7.01
N SER A 112 14.42 -1.01 -7.81
CA SER A 112 14.69 -1.24 -9.24
C SER A 112 13.40 -1.65 -9.96
N ALA A 113 13.43 -1.70 -11.29
CA ALA A 113 12.34 -2.20 -12.14
C ALA A 113 11.89 -3.62 -11.75
N ARG A 114 12.82 -4.49 -11.34
CA ARG A 114 12.50 -5.87 -10.91
C ARG A 114 11.69 -5.93 -9.62
N ALA A 115 11.77 -4.90 -8.79
CA ALA A 115 11.05 -4.80 -7.54
C ALA A 115 9.69 -4.11 -7.71
N ALA A 116 9.41 -3.52 -8.88
CA ALA A 116 8.16 -2.81 -9.14
C ALA A 116 6.99 -3.78 -9.19
N ILE A 117 5.96 -3.47 -8.41
CA ILE A 117 4.74 -4.27 -8.30
C ILE A 117 3.51 -3.37 -8.40
N LEU A 118 2.40 -3.91 -8.93
CA LEU A 118 1.06 -3.31 -8.93
C LEU A 118 0.92 -1.98 -9.69
N THR A 119 1.92 -1.51 -10.42
CA THR A 119 1.87 -0.24 -11.16
C THR A 119 0.67 -0.17 -12.10
N GLU A 120 0.44 -1.24 -12.87
CA GLU A 120 -0.73 -1.35 -13.75
C GLU A 120 -2.06 -1.45 -12.98
N ASP A 121 -2.07 -2.09 -11.80
CA ASP A 121 -3.28 -2.17 -10.97
C ASP A 121 -3.73 -0.78 -10.49
N PHE A 122 -2.78 0.11 -10.15
CA PHE A 122 -3.06 1.50 -9.80
C PHE A 122 -3.58 2.29 -11.02
N GLN A 123 -2.96 2.14 -12.18
CA GLN A 123 -3.41 2.78 -13.43
C GLN A 123 -4.82 2.34 -13.80
N ARG A 124 -5.08 1.03 -13.80
CA ARG A 124 -6.42 0.47 -14.03
C ARG A 124 -7.45 0.93 -12.98
N GLY A 125 -6.99 1.24 -11.77
CA GLY A 125 -7.79 1.83 -10.70
C GLY A 125 -8.07 3.32 -10.86
N GLY A 126 -7.59 3.98 -11.93
CA GLY A 126 -7.81 5.39 -12.20
C GLY A 126 -6.80 6.35 -11.58
N ALA A 127 -5.71 5.84 -10.97
CA ALA A 127 -4.66 6.66 -10.42
C ALA A 127 -3.68 7.17 -11.50
N GLN A 128 -3.21 8.41 -11.35
CA GLN A 128 -2.02 8.89 -12.06
C GLN A 128 -0.79 8.30 -11.38
N VAL A 129 -0.10 7.37 -12.05
CA VAL A 129 1.05 6.65 -11.47
C VAL A 129 2.35 7.29 -11.89
N GLU A 130 3.18 7.60 -10.92
CA GLU A 130 4.58 7.99 -11.10
C GLU A 130 5.47 7.01 -10.35
N VAL A 131 6.34 6.32 -11.08
CA VAL A 131 7.28 5.34 -10.52
C VAL A 131 8.63 5.99 -10.33
N VAL A 132 9.22 5.76 -9.17
CA VAL A 132 10.57 6.20 -8.83
C VAL A 132 11.40 4.97 -8.43
N THR A 133 12.60 4.83 -8.99
CA THR A 133 13.53 3.75 -8.61
C THR A 133 14.88 4.31 -8.19
N ASP A 134 15.49 3.67 -7.18
CA ASP A 134 16.79 4.10 -6.67
C ASP A 134 17.89 4.05 -7.76
N ASP A 135 17.83 3.03 -8.62
CA ASP A 135 18.79 2.79 -9.68
C ASP A 135 18.45 3.47 -11.02
N GLY A 136 17.22 4.00 -11.17
CA GLY A 136 16.74 4.61 -12.41
C GLY A 136 16.36 3.61 -13.51
N SER A 137 16.21 2.33 -13.18
CA SER A 137 15.86 1.28 -14.17
C SER A 137 14.39 1.32 -14.61
N LEU A 138 13.53 2.05 -13.89
CA LEU A 138 12.13 2.29 -14.25
C LEU A 138 11.68 3.64 -13.72
N GLY A 139 11.01 4.43 -14.57
CA GLY A 139 10.50 5.74 -14.21
C GLY A 139 11.61 6.74 -13.88
N ARG A 140 11.39 7.55 -12.84
CA ARG A 140 12.36 8.55 -12.37
C ARG A 140 13.42 7.90 -11.48
N LYS A 141 14.67 8.29 -11.62
CA LYS A 141 15.74 7.92 -10.68
C LYS A 141 15.68 8.85 -9.47
N GLY A 142 15.74 8.30 -8.25
CA GLY A 142 15.83 9.08 -7.01
C GLY A 142 14.89 8.56 -5.93
N LEU A 143 14.40 9.47 -5.07
CA LEU A 143 13.51 9.15 -3.97
C LEU A 143 12.07 9.61 -4.28
N VAL A 144 11.11 8.85 -3.83
CA VAL A 144 9.66 9.15 -3.99
C VAL A 144 9.24 10.47 -3.34
N THR A 145 10.03 11.00 -2.42
CA THR A 145 9.81 12.30 -1.79
C THR A 145 10.07 13.50 -2.72
N GLU A 146 10.84 13.33 -3.79
CA GLU A 146 11.11 14.40 -4.75
C GLU A 146 9.85 14.79 -5.53
N PRO A 147 9.16 13.87 -6.25
CA PRO A 147 7.92 14.21 -6.91
C PRO A 147 6.80 14.63 -5.93
N LEU A 148 6.80 14.13 -4.69
CA LEU A 148 5.88 14.60 -3.66
C LEU A 148 6.11 16.08 -3.36
N LYS A 149 7.36 16.49 -3.15
CA LYS A 149 7.74 17.88 -2.91
C LYS A 149 7.32 18.82 -4.05
N GLU A 150 7.54 18.37 -5.29
CA GLU A 150 7.13 19.12 -6.49
C GLU A 150 5.60 19.31 -6.54
N ARG A 151 4.82 18.28 -6.22
CA ARG A 151 3.35 18.36 -6.19
C ARG A 151 2.83 19.28 -5.09
N ILE A 152 3.43 19.20 -3.90
CA ILE A 152 3.11 20.12 -2.79
C ILE A 152 3.38 21.56 -3.21
N ALA A 153 4.56 21.85 -3.77
CA ALA A 153 4.93 23.20 -4.23
C ALA A 153 4.01 23.74 -5.33
N ALA A 154 3.48 22.85 -6.18
CA ALA A 154 2.54 23.19 -7.24
C ALA A 154 1.07 23.34 -6.75
N GLY A 155 0.78 23.18 -5.46
CA GLY A 155 -0.59 23.18 -4.92
C GLY A 155 -1.44 22.00 -5.38
N LYS A 156 -0.81 20.90 -5.81
CA LYS A 156 -1.47 19.68 -6.32
C LYS A 156 -1.37 18.52 -5.32
N CYS A 157 -1.50 18.82 -4.03
CA CYS A 157 -1.50 17.84 -2.95
C CYS A 157 -2.27 18.40 -1.76
N ASP A 158 -3.43 17.86 -1.46
CA ASP A 158 -4.30 18.28 -0.36
C ASP A 158 -4.54 17.17 0.69
N TYR A 159 -4.06 15.97 0.43
CA TYR A 159 -4.03 14.84 1.35
C TYR A 159 -2.95 13.84 0.97
N ILE A 160 -2.27 13.29 1.96
CA ILE A 160 -1.22 12.28 1.78
C ILE A 160 -1.56 11.03 2.60
N ALA A 161 -1.56 9.87 1.94
CA ALA A 161 -1.52 8.57 2.60
C ALA A 161 -0.22 7.87 2.23
N ALA A 162 0.58 7.45 3.22
CA ALA A 162 1.86 6.82 2.95
C ALA A 162 2.03 5.49 3.69
N CYS A 163 2.66 4.53 3.00
CA CYS A 163 3.06 3.25 3.59
C CYS A 163 4.41 2.80 3.00
N GLY A 164 5.33 2.34 3.85
CA GLY A 164 6.66 1.89 3.42
C GLY A 164 7.72 1.94 4.51
N PRO A 165 9.00 1.97 4.12
CA PRO A 165 10.11 2.00 5.07
C PRO A 165 10.09 3.25 5.96
N LEU A 166 10.46 3.08 7.23
CA LEU A 166 10.43 4.15 8.23
C LEU A 166 11.16 5.44 7.79
N PRO A 167 12.35 5.41 7.16
CA PRO A 167 13.00 6.63 6.69
C PRO A 167 12.18 7.39 5.64
N MET A 168 11.50 6.66 4.73
CA MET A 168 10.60 7.27 3.74
C MET A 168 9.40 7.93 4.44
N LEU A 169 8.76 7.22 5.38
CA LEU A 169 7.61 7.76 6.12
C LEU A 169 7.97 9.00 6.93
N ALA A 170 9.15 9.01 7.57
CA ALA A 170 9.64 10.18 8.30
C ALA A 170 9.81 11.40 7.38
N SER A 171 10.39 11.19 6.19
CA SER A 171 10.57 12.26 5.21
C SER A 171 9.24 12.77 4.64
N VAL A 172 8.31 11.87 4.33
CA VAL A 172 6.95 12.22 3.88
C VAL A 172 6.20 13.02 4.94
N ALA A 173 6.26 12.58 6.20
CA ALA A 173 5.61 13.27 7.32
C ALA A 173 6.21 14.66 7.59
N ALA A 174 7.53 14.83 7.41
CA ALA A 174 8.18 16.13 7.51
C ALA A 174 7.67 17.10 6.43
N LEU A 175 7.68 16.68 5.17
CA LEU A 175 7.16 17.47 4.04
C LEU A 175 5.69 17.87 4.23
N ALA A 176 4.86 16.92 4.65
CA ALA A 176 3.45 17.16 4.92
C ALA A 176 3.24 18.22 6.02
N ARG A 177 4.02 18.15 7.10
CA ARG A 177 3.98 19.09 8.22
C ARG A 177 4.41 20.50 7.81
N GLU A 178 5.53 20.62 7.07
CA GLU A 178 6.02 21.90 6.57
C GLU A 178 5.00 22.59 5.65
N ALA A 179 4.26 21.81 4.87
CA ALA A 179 3.25 22.31 3.94
C ALA A 179 1.84 22.42 4.54
N ALA A 180 1.65 22.04 5.81
CA ALA A 180 0.35 21.93 6.46
C ALA A 180 -0.67 21.05 5.70
N VAL A 181 -0.19 20.01 5.01
CA VAL A 181 -1.03 19.03 4.30
C VAL A 181 -1.39 17.87 5.23
N PRO A 182 -2.69 17.51 5.39
CA PRO A 182 -3.11 16.35 6.15
C PRO A 182 -2.41 15.08 5.65
N CYS A 183 -1.83 14.30 6.59
CA CYS A 183 -1.04 13.13 6.26
C CYS A 183 -1.35 11.97 7.21
N GLN A 184 -1.52 10.78 6.65
CA GLN A 184 -1.61 9.52 7.39
C GLN A 184 -0.49 8.57 6.94
N VAL A 185 0.20 7.95 7.89
CA VAL A 185 1.27 6.98 7.65
C VAL A 185 0.94 5.65 8.30
N SER A 186 1.41 4.56 7.69
CA SER A 186 1.21 3.19 8.17
C SER A 186 2.48 2.35 8.05
#